data_d8a7f7f500541ceb6139e83ebbfdcdd0
#
_entry.id   d8a7f7f500541ceb6139e83ebbfdcdd0
#
_cell.length_a   1.000
_cell.length_b   1.000
_cell.length_c   1.000
_cell.angle_alpha   90.00
_cell.angle_beta   90.00
_cell.angle_gamma   90.00
#
_symmetry.space_group_name_H-M   'P 1'
#
loop_
_entity.id
_entity.type
_entity.pdbx_description
1 polymer ?
#
loop_
_entity_poly.entity_id
_entity_poly.type
_entity_poly.pdbx_seq_one_letter_code
_entity_poly.pdbx_strand_id
1 'polypeptide(L)'
;MKKIIPLVAGFLISSIGFAQNGPKIDFKDQNNTIDYGKITKEKDTGIRSFVFTNTGDSPLIISSVQTTSNCTILSQQNDTILPGKSSKIDVKYNMVEGPIRKTITVESNAVNYEEGRIPLKIKGEVVSK
;
A
#
# COMPACT_ATOMS: atom_id res chain seq x y z
N MET A 1 -16.47 43.28 -0.33
CA MET A 1 -16.17 43.15 -0.10
C MET A 1 -16.09 42.84 -0.32
N LYS A 2 -15.96 42.48 -0.49
CA LYS A 2 -15.70 42.06 -0.46
C LYS A 2 -15.45 41.28 -0.64
N LYS A 3 -15.36 40.82 -0.73
CA LYS A 3 -14.98 40.09 -0.71
C LYS A 3 -14.73 39.24 -0.80
N ILE A 4 -14.72 38.96 -0.82
CA ILE A 4 -14.34 38.16 -0.69
C ILE A 4 -14.20 37.35 -0.86
N ILE A 5 -14.19 37.24 -0.94
CA ILE A 5 -13.88 36.52 -0.86
C ILE A 5 -13.73 35.76 -1.01
N PRO A 6 -13.74 35.73 -1.12
CA PRO A 6 -13.39 35.02 -1.11
C PRO A 6 -13.37 34.27 -1.25
N LEU A 7 -13.38 34.21 -1.10
CA LEU A 7 -13.09 33.62 -1.06
C LEU A 7 -13.00 32.82 -1.28
N VAL A 8 -13.08 32.95 -1.33
CA VAL A 8 -12.74 32.37 -1.38
C VAL A 8 -12.52 31.60 -1.60
N ALA A 9 -12.51 31.70 -1.71
CA ALA A 9 -12.06 31.18 -1.72
C ALA A 9 -11.88 30.44 -1.85
N GLY A 10 -11.89 30.47 -2.03
CA GLY A 10 -11.43 29.92 -1.82
C GLY A 10 -11.46 29.18 -2.12
N PHE A 11 -11.47 29.14 -2.07
CA PHE A 11 -11.27 28.61 -2.17
C PHE A 11 -11.07 27.81 -2.55
N LEU A 12 -10.98 27.87 -2.71
CA LEU A 12 -10.71 27.24 -3.03
C LEU A 12 -10.38 26.50 -3.40
N ILE A 13 -10.23 26.50 -3.61
CA ILE A 13 -9.90 25.79 -3.90
C ILE A 13 -9.67 25.11 -4.31
N SER A 14 -9.60 24.92 -4.41
CA SER A 14 -9.35 24.21 -4.71
C SER A 14 -9.22 23.65 -5.31
N SER A 15 -9.13 23.52 -5.64
CA SER A 15 -8.95 22.90 -6.14
C SER A 15 -8.83 22.49 -6.80
N ILE A 16 -8.48 22.57 -7.05
CA ILE A 16 -8.42 21.99 -7.49
C ILE A 16 -8.50 21.13 -7.74
N GLY A 17 -8.61 20.87 -7.70
CA GLY A 17 -8.60 19.93 -7.64
C GLY A 17 -9.41 19.12 -7.62
N PHE A 18 -9.81 19.18 -7.37
CA PHE A 18 -10.61 18.55 -7.25
C PHE A 18 -10.86 17.30 -7.62
N ALA A 19 -10.89 17.00 -8.04
CA ALA A 19 -10.88 15.70 -8.66
C ALA A 19 -10.13 14.67 -7.86
N GLN A 20 -9.65 14.99 -6.74
CA GLN A 20 -8.90 14.09 -5.87
C GLN A 20 -9.69 13.65 -4.66
N ASN A 21 -11.00 13.86 -4.69
CA ASN A 21 -11.85 13.38 -3.60
C ASN A 21 -12.01 11.88 -3.73
N GLY A 22 -12.06 11.22 -2.58
CA GLY A 22 -12.25 9.79 -2.54
C GLY A 22 -11.21 9.12 -1.65
N PRO A 23 -11.21 7.79 -1.63
CA PRO A 23 -10.23 7.06 -0.83
C PRO A 23 -8.84 7.16 -1.45
N LYS A 24 -7.84 7.25 -0.60
CA LYS A 24 -6.45 7.29 -1.04
C LYS A 24 -5.64 6.39 -0.15
N ILE A 25 -4.62 5.76 -0.72
CA ILE A 25 -3.80 4.82 0.02
C ILE A 25 -2.36 5.31 0.02
N ASP A 26 -1.74 5.28 1.19
CA ASP A 26 -0.36 5.69 1.33
C ASP A 26 0.38 4.61 2.11
N PHE A 27 1.35 3.97 1.47
CA PHE A 27 2.13 2.92 2.11
C PHE A 27 3.32 3.54 2.84
N LYS A 28 3.59 2.99 4.01
CA LYS A 28 4.68 3.49 4.85
C LYS A 28 6.04 3.24 4.23
N ASP A 29 6.20 2.12 3.54
CA ASP A 29 7.49 1.74 2.98
C ASP A 29 7.81 2.56 1.76
N GLN A 30 9.05 3.04 1.69
CA GLN A 30 9.47 3.88 0.59
C GLN A 30 9.38 3.13 -0.73
N ASN A 31 8.80 3.79 -1.73
CA ASN A 31 8.61 3.20 -3.05
C ASN A 31 7.82 1.89 -3.01
N ASN A 32 6.99 1.72 -1.98
CA ASN A 32 6.16 0.53 -1.82
C ASN A 32 6.98 -0.76 -1.86
N THR A 33 8.19 -0.70 -1.33
CA THR A 33 9.14 -1.80 -1.41
C THR A 33 9.66 -2.15 -0.02
N ILE A 34 9.67 -3.44 0.29
CA ILE A 34 10.31 -3.95 1.50
C ILE A 34 11.57 -4.69 1.07
N ASP A 35 12.70 -4.30 1.66
CA ASP A 35 13.98 -4.95 1.40
C ASP A 35 14.29 -5.85 2.59
N TYR A 36 14.29 -7.16 2.34
CA TYR A 36 14.59 -8.13 3.38
C TYR A 36 16.07 -8.13 3.75
N GLY A 37 16.93 -7.60 2.87
CA GLY A 37 18.36 -7.74 3.04
C GLY A 37 18.79 -9.18 2.83
N LYS A 38 19.86 -9.57 3.48
CA LYS A 38 20.32 -10.96 3.45
C LYS A 38 19.77 -11.68 4.66
N ILE A 39 19.01 -12.72 4.42
CA ILE A 39 18.33 -13.46 5.50
C ILE A 39 18.58 -14.94 5.32
N THR A 40 18.40 -15.67 6.43
CA THR A 40 18.54 -17.13 6.42
C THR A 40 17.26 -17.76 6.90
N LYS A 41 17.01 -18.96 6.42
CA LYS A 41 15.83 -19.71 6.80
C LYS A 41 15.81 -19.99 8.31
N GLU A 42 16.96 -20.10 8.91
CA GLU A 42 17.05 -20.42 10.33
C GLU A 42 16.66 -19.25 11.22
N LYS A 43 16.89 -18.02 10.77
CA LYS A 43 16.73 -16.86 11.61
C LYS A 43 15.54 -15.97 11.21
N ASP A 44 14.92 -16.24 10.07
CA ASP A 44 13.87 -15.38 9.57
C ASP A 44 12.70 -16.23 9.11
N THR A 45 11.49 -15.75 9.45
CA THR A 45 10.29 -16.45 9.02
C THR A 45 9.87 -16.04 7.61
N GLY A 46 10.42 -14.95 7.09
CA GLY A 46 10.00 -14.42 5.80
C GLY A 46 8.76 -13.57 5.86
N ILE A 47 8.24 -13.31 7.05
CA ILE A 47 7.00 -12.56 7.20
C ILE A 47 7.32 -11.06 7.33
N ARG A 48 6.60 -10.25 6.55
CA ARG A 48 6.70 -8.80 6.62
C ARG A 48 5.31 -8.20 6.45
N SER A 49 5.18 -6.96 6.87
CA SER A 49 3.90 -6.25 6.77
C SER A 49 4.08 -4.95 6.01
N PHE A 50 3.19 -4.74 5.04
CA PHE A 50 3.08 -3.45 4.36
C PHE A 50 2.01 -2.65 5.10
N VAL A 51 2.41 -1.63 5.84
CA VAL A 51 1.49 -0.79 6.60
C VAL A 51 1.05 0.36 5.72
N PHE A 52 -0.24 0.66 5.74
CA PHE A 52 -0.77 1.74 4.91
C PHE A 52 -1.84 2.51 5.67
N THR A 53 -2.12 3.72 5.18
CA THR A 53 -3.11 4.61 5.76
C THR A 53 -4.03 5.10 4.66
N ASN A 54 -5.31 5.20 4.97
CA ASN A 54 -6.26 5.87 4.08
C ASN A 54 -6.11 7.37 4.30
N THR A 55 -5.49 8.05 3.36
CA THR A 55 -5.26 9.49 3.45
C THR A 55 -6.33 10.29 2.73
N GLY A 56 -7.35 9.63 2.23
CA GLY A 56 -8.44 10.28 1.53
C GLY A 56 -9.58 10.68 2.45
N ASP A 57 -10.70 11.00 1.86
CA ASP A 57 -11.87 11.47 2.60
C ASP A 57 -13.06 10.51 2.52
N SER A 58 -12.87 9.33 1.99
CA SER A 58 -13.92 8.34 1.85
C SER A 58 -13.34 6.97 2.20
N PRO A 59 -14.21 5.99 2.52
CA PRO A 59 -13.71 4.66 2.89
C PRO A 59 -12.89 4.02 1.79
N LEU A 60 -11.77 3.44 2.17
CA LEU A 60 -10.88 2.72 1.27
C LEU A 60 -11.20 1.24 1.36
N ILE A 61 -11.43 0.62 0.22
CA ILE A 61 -11.77 -0.80 0.17
C ILE A 61 -10.68 -1.53 -0.59
N ILE A 62 -10.11 -2.54 0.06
CA ILE A 62 -9.14 -3.44 -0.57
C ILE A 62 -9.93 -4.65 -1.05
N SER A 63 -10.05 -4.79 -2.36
CA SER A 63 -10.88 -5.86 -2.91
C SER A 63 -10.10 -7.14 -3.15
N SER A 64 -8.81 -7.05 -3.42
CA SER A 64 -8.00 -8.26 -3.56
C SER A 64 -6.53 -7.94 -3.40
N VAL A 65 -5.77 -8.96 -2.99
CA VAL A 65 -4.33 -8.89 -2.89
C VAL A 65 -3.81 -10.17 -3.53
N GLN A 66 -3.02 -10.02 -4.59
CA GLN A 66 -2.55 -11.15 -5.36
C GLN A 66 -1.03 -11.17 -5.39
N THR A 67 -0.49 -12.37 -5.46
CA THR A 67 0.95 -12.54 -5.46
C THR A 67 1.34 -13.64 -6.44
N THR A 68 2.64 -13.85 -6.56
CA THR A 68 3.19 -14.87 -7.44
C THR A 68 3.73 -16.02 -6.61
N SER A 69 4.42 -16.96 -7.27
CA SER A 69 4.92 -18.15 -6.59
C SER A 69 5.86 -17.78 -5.43
N ASN A 70 5.90 -18.64 -4.45
CA ASN A 70 6.79 -18.55 -3.28
C ASN A 70 6.46 -17.40 -2.36
N CYS A 71 5.30 -16.79 -2.53
CA CYS A 71 4.77 -15.76 -1.64
C CYS A 71 3.38 -16.14 -1.22
N THR A 72 3.05 -15.81 0.01
CA THR A 72 1.72 -16.08 0.57
C THR A 72 1.21 -14.81 1.23
N ILE A 73 -0.05 -14.50 0.99
CA ILE A 73 -0.70 -13.37 1.65
C ILE A 73 -1.40 -13.92 2.89
N LEU A 74 -1.02 -13.39 4.04
CA LEU A 74 -1.54 -13.88 5.33
C LEU A 74 -2.70 -13.05 5.83
N SER A 75 -2.85 -11.82 5.36
CA SER A 75 -3.89 -10.92 5.84
C SER A 75 -5.22 -11.26 5.22
N GLN A 76 -6.28 -10.89 5.92
CA GLN A 76 -7.60 -10.95 5.36
C GLN A 76 -7.76 -9.88 4.30
N GLN A 77 -8.46 -10.20 3.23
CA GLN A 77 -8.74 -9.27 2.16
C GLN A 77 -10.16 -8.73 2.32
N ASN A 78 -10.53 -7.79 1.47
CA ASN A 78 -11.86 -7.17 1.49
C ASN A 78 -12.09 -6.31 2.73
N ASP A 79 -11.01 -5.71 3.23
CA ASP A 79 -11.11 -4.79 4.35
C ASP A 79 -11.63 -3.44 3.90
N THR A 80 -12.31 -2.77 4.83
CA THR A 80 -12.71 -1.38 4.66
C THR A 80 -11.95 -0.55 5.68
N ILE A 81 -11.23 0.46 5.20
CA ILE A 81 -10.41 1.31 6.04
C ILE A 81 -10.97 2.73 5.96
N LEU A 82 -11.42 3.24 7.10
CA LEU A 82 -12.02 4.56 7.17
C LEU A 82 -10.96 5.65 7.02
N PRO A 83 -11.38 6.86 6.62
CA PRO A 83 -10.42 7.96 6.45
C PRO A 83 -9.59 8.18 7.71
N GLY A 84 -8.30 8.34 7.52
CA GLY A 84 -7.36 8.57 8.59
C GLY A 84 -6.92 7.31 9.33
N LYS A 85 -7.49 6.17 9.00
CA LYS A 85 -7.13 4.92 9.68
C LYS A 85 -6.08 4.17 8.90
N SER A 86 -5.38 3.28 9.60
CA SER A 86 -4.30 2.48 9.03
C SER A 86 -4.63 1.00 9.13
N SER A 87 -4.01 0.23 8.27
CA SER A 87 -4.11 -1.21 8.29
C SER A 87 -2.83 -1.77 7.71
N LYS A 88 -2.80 -3.07 7.47
CA LYS A 88 -1.59 -3.69 6.96
C LYS A 88 -1.92 -4.90 6.12
N ILE A 89 -0.97 -5.23 5.25
CA ILE A 89 -1.02 -6.45 4.45
C ILE A 89 0.18 -7.29 4.87
N ASP A 90 -0.08 -8.46 5.42
CA ASP A 90 0.97 -9.36 5.87
C ASP A 90 1.31 -10.33 4.76
N VAL A 91 2.59 -10.42 4.44
CA VAL A 91 3.06 -11.30 3.39
C VAL A 91 4.15 -12.20 3.95
N LYS A 92 4.26 -13.39 3.39
CA LYS A 92 5.31 -14.32 3.76
C LYS A 92 6.02 -14.77 2.50
N TYR A 93 7.34 -14.64 2.50
CA TYR A 93 8.18 -15.23 1.46
C TYR A 93 8.60 -16.61 1.94
N ASN A 94 8.55 -17.59 1.06
CA ASN A 94 8.76 -18.99 1.45
C ASN A 94 10.22 -19.37 1.63
N MET A 95 11.10 -18.39 1.67
CA MET A 95 12.52 -18.59 2.02
C MET A 95 13.25 -19.53 1.05
N VAL A 96 12.94 -19.39 -0.23
CA VAL A 96 13.67 -20.09 -1.27
C VAL A 96 15.02 -19.42 -1.43
N GLU A 97 16.10 -20.20 -1.40
CA GLU A 97 17.45 -19.64 -1.50
C GLU A 97 17.64 -18.91 -2.81
N GLY A 98 18.38 -17.81 -2.74
CA GLY A 98 18.63 -16.97 -3.88
C GLY A 98 17.98 -15.60 -3.74
N PRO A 99 18.01 -14.83 -4.81
CA PRO A 99 17.44 -13.47 -4.76
C PRO A 99 15.94 -13.49 -4.58
N ILE A 100 15.45 -12.50 -3.82
CA ILE A 100 14.02 -12.27 -3.64
C ILE A 100 13.63 -11.14 -4.56
N ARG A 101 12.65 -11.41 -5.43
CA ARG A 101 12.12 -10.42 -6.37
C ARG A 101 10.68 -10.75 -6.67
N LYS A 102 9.77 -10.21 -5.88
CA LYS A 102 8.36 -10.51 -6.08
C LYS A 102 7.55 -9.23 -6.08
N THR A 103 6.45 -9.25 -6.81
CA THR A 103 5.49 -8.15 -6.86
C THR A 103 4.18 -8.67 -6.31
N ILE A 104 3.59 -7.87 -5.44
CA ILE A 104 2.29 -8.14 -4.88
C ILE A 104 1.36 -7.06 -5.41
N THR A 105 0.24 -7.46 -5.99
CA THR A 105 -0.68 -6.50 -6.60
C THR A 105 -1.89 -6.34 -5.69
N VAL A 106 -2.12 -5.10 -5.26
CA VAL A 106 -3.27 -4.75 -4.43
C VAL A 106 -4.30 -4.10 -5.33
N GLU A 107 -5.55 -4.56 -5.24
CA GLU A 107 -6.64 -3.94 -5.96
C GLU A 107 -7.58 -3.27 -4.97
N SER A 108 -7.91 -2.03 -5.23
CA SER A 108 -8.64 -1.20 -4.30
C SER A 108 -9.47 -0.18 -5.05
N ASN A 109 -10.20 0.65 -4.29
CA ASN A 109 -10.92 1.77 -4.88
C ASN A 109 -10.16 3.09 -4.70
N ALA A 110 -8.88 3.04 -4.39
CA ALA A 110 -8.08 4.25 -4.18
C ALA A 110 -7.99 5.06 -5.47
N VAL A 111 -8.15 6.37 -5.34
CA VAL A 111 -8.17 7.26 -6.51
C VAL A 111 -6.78 7.81 -6.84
N ASN A 112 -5.80 7.62 -5.94
CA ASN A 112 -4.46 8.12 -6.20
C ASN A 112 -3.56 7.10 -6.89
N TYR A 113 -4.11 5.96 -7.32
CA TYR A 113 -3.43 5.00 -8.19
C TYR A 113 -4.33 4.68 -9.34
N GLU A 114 -3.73 4.41 -10.49
CA GLU A 114 -4.49 4.12 -11.70
C GLU A 114 -5.33 2.87 -11.47
N GLU A 115 -6.64 3.01 -11.66
CA GLU A 115 -7.60 1.92 -11.47
C GLU A 115 -7.53 1.30 -10.08
N GLY A 116 -6.97 2.04 -9.11
CA GLY A 116 -6.86 1.53 -7.75
C GLY A 116 -5.89 0.38 -7.58
N ARG A 117 -5.02 0.16 -8.55
CA ARG A 117 -4.10 -0.98 -8.54
C ARG A 117 -2.72 -0.55 -8.09
N ILE A 118 -2.23 -1.16 -7.03
CA ILE A 118 -0.96 -0.76 -6.42
C ILE A 118 0.02 -1.93 -6.47
N PRO A 119 1.17 -1.78 -7.12
CA PRO A 119 2.21 -2.81 -7.06
C PRO A 119 3.07 -2.60 -5.82
N LEU A 120 3.18 -3.63 -5.01
CA LEU A 120 4.09 -3.66 -3.88
C LEU A 120 5.21 -4.63 -4.22
N LYS A 121 6.42 -4.34 -3.74
CA LYS A 121 7.57 -5.17 -4.10
C LYS A 121 8.30 -5.63 -2.86
N ILE A 122 8.80 -6.84 -2.94
CA ILE A 122 9.75 -7.34 -1.94
C ILE A 122 11.01 -7.74 -2.66
N LYS A 123 12.14 -7.49 -1.99
CA LYS A 123 13.45 -7.82 -2.55
C LYS A 123 14.38 -8.22 -1.42
N GLY A 124 15.52 -8.77 -1.80
CA GLY A 124 16.51 -9.22 -0.83
C GLY A 124 17.16 -10.48 -1.31
N GLU A 125 17.70 -11.24 -0.38
CA GLU A 125 18.37 -12.47 -0.72
C GLU A 125 18.28 -13.45 0.44
N VAL A 126 17.92 -14.70 0.14
CA VAL A 126 17.97 -15.80 1.11
C VAL A 126 19.28 -16.52 0.92
N VAL A 127 20.11 -16.54 1.96
CA VAL A 127 21.39 -17.23 1.89
C VAL A 127 21.33 -18.46 2.77
N SER A 128 22.19 -19.42 2.49
CA SER A 128 22.11 -20.70 3.17
C SER A 128 22.67 -20.63 4.58
N LYS A 129 23.43 -19.60 4.89
CA LYS A 129 23.92 -19.41 6.25
C LYS A 129 24.79 -18.18 6.40
#